data_009efb494fc069af139a852777de10fc
#
_entry.id   009efb494fc069af139a852777de10fc
#
_cell.length_a   1.000
_cell.length_b   1.000
_cell.length_c   1.000
_cell.angle_alpha   90.00
_cell.angle_beta   90.00
_cell.angle_gamma   90.00
#
_symmetry.space_group_name_H-M   'P 1'
#
loop_
_entity.id
_entity.type
_entity.pdbx_description
1 polymer ?
#
loop_
_entity_poly.entity_id
_entity_poly.type
_entity_poly.pdbx_seq_one_letter_code
_entity_poly.pdbx_strand_id
1 'polypeptide(L)'
;WYWVWEVDNLNCMTSERQSILAEALNTNLNHLSEIAPEMPLMLSPFMNYKVGGNAEECGKMWTNVFAQTDFRPGDIFAPQDCVGAGGLNLDNLWEWFSNLKKAVNTKPGLKFWGNVETFDQRFWTSAPLERVQKQLEIVNGYVGNLICFAYNHYNSPFVVNPAYHQAYLQYCRTGCLPIMDIPEKVKNAAVRKVAKGIEVSWIPNEMKAVDGYSIYRDGQLIMKLQIRDGQLPRTFVDAEGTVDNVYEVAVYNVIGKESAKVKAE
;
A
#
# COMPACT_ATOMS: atom_id res chain seq x y z
N TRP A 1 -17.10 -5.43 13.94
CA TRP A 1 -17.74 -4.80 12.77
C TRP A 1 -16.79 -3.84 12.07
N TYR A 2 -16.59 -3.99 10.74
CA TYR A 2 -15.88 -3.03 9.90
C TYR A 2 -16.91 -2.08 9.29
N TRP A 3 -16.87 -0.79 9.71
CA TRP A 3 -17.84 0.21 9.28
C TRP A 3 -17.23 1.14 8.26
N VAL A 4 -17.91 1.30 7.15
CA VAL A 4 -17.60 2.21 6.04
C VAL A 4 -16.08 2.36 5.77
N TRP A 5 -15.72 2.20 4.52
CA TRP A 5 -14.37 2.41 4.04
C TRP A 5 -14.15 3.90 3.69
N GLU A 6 -12.95 4.39 3.95
CA GLU A 6 -12.41 5.63 3.40
C GLU A 6 -13.33 6.86 3.47
N VAL A 7 -13.96 7.10 4.60
CA VAL A 7 -14.91 8.22 4.83
C VAL A 7 -14.31 9.59 4.54
N ASP A 8 -13.00 9.71 4.57
CA ASP A 8 -12.22 10.94 4.37
C ASP A 8 -11.51 11.02 3.01
N ASN A 9 -11.70 10.02 2.12
CA ASN A 9 -10.99 9.97 0.83
C ASN A 9 -11.42 11.06 -0.16
N LEU A 10 -12.69 11.40 -0.19
CA LEU A 10 -13.28 12.18 -1.27
C LEU A 10 -13.39 13.67 -1.00
N ASN A 11 -13.20 14.14 0.24
CA ASN A 11 -13.45 15.53 0.57
C ASN A 11 -12.70 16.02 1.79
N CYS A 12 -12.36 17.30 1.77
CA CYS A 12 -12.02 18.04 2.97
C CYS A 12 -13.09 17.85 4.03
N MET A 13 -12.66 17.44 5.20
CA MET A 13 -13.53 17.27 6.33
C MET A 13 -13.80 18.64 6.97
N THR A 14 -14.79 19.36 6.44
CA THR A 14 -15.30 20.58 7.07
C THR A 14 -15.93 20.25 8.44
N SER A 15 -16.06 21.24 9.33
CA SER A 15 -16.70 21.04 10.63
C SER A 15 -18.10 20.44 10.52
N GLU A 16 -18.87 20.85 9.51
CA GLU A 16 -20.19 20.29 9.23
C GLU A 16 -20.11 18.79 8.88
N ARG A 17 -19.18 18.39 8.01
CA ARG A 17 -18.99 16.97 7.62
C ARG A 17 -18.46 16.13 8.76
N GLN A 18 -17.61 16.70 9.63
CA GLN A 18 -17.15 16.02 10.84
C GLN A 18 -18.34 15.71 11.76
N SER A 19 -19.27 16.64 11.92
CA SER A 19 -20.49 16.44 12.73
C SER A 19 -21.43 15.41 12.11
N ILE A 20 -21.62 15.43 10.79
CA ILE A 20 -22.41 14.42 10.07
C ILE A 20 -21.77 13.03 10.21
N LEU A 21 -20.44 12.93 10.11
CA LEU A 21 -19.73 11.67 10.30
C LEU A 21 -19.91 11.14 11.73
N ALA A 22 -19.80 12.00 12.73
CA ALA A 22 -19.97 11.64 14.12
C ALA A 22 -21.42 11.17 14.41
N GLU A 23 -22.43 11.83 13.85
CA GLU A 23 -23.84 11.43 13.95
C GLU A 23 -24.08 10.05 13.32
N ALA A 24 -23.54 9.83 12.13
CA ALA A 24 -23.63 8.53 11.45
C ALA A 24 -22.93 7.40 12.23
N LEU A 25 -21.75 7.70 12.81
CA LEU A 25 -21.06 6.77 13.69
C LEU A 25 -21.87 6.45 14.95
N ASN A 26 -22.42 7.46 15.61
CA ASN A 26 -23.24 7.29 16.82
C ASN A 26 -24.49 6.44 16.55
N THR A 27 -25.15 6.66 15.41
CA THR A 27 -26.31 5.87 15.00
C THR A 27 -25.92 4.39 14.89
N ASN A 28 -24.78 4.08 14.26
CA ASN A 28 -24.32 2.70 14.12
C ASN A 28 -23.82 2.10 15.45
N LEU A 29 -23.12 2.88 16.28
CA LEU A 29 -22.64 2.45 17.58
C LEU A 29 -23.81 2.12 18.54
N ASN A 30 -24.87 2.93 18.53
CA ASN A 30 -26.08 2.70 19.31
C ASN A 30 -26.74 1.39 18.87
N HIS A 31 -26.98 1.23 17.57
CA HIS A 31 -27.54 -0.01 17.05
C HIS A 31 -26.66 -1.24 17.37
N LEU A 32 -25.35 -1.15 17.18
CA LEU A 32 -24.43 -2.22 17.50
C LEU A 32 -24.45 -2.57 19.00
N SER A 33 -24.61 -1.57 19.87
CA SER A 33 -24.72 -1.78 21.32
C SER A 33 -26.01 -2.53 21.73
N GLU A 34 -27.07 -2.43 20.94
CA GLU A 34 -28.32 -3.17 21.15
C GLU A 34 -28.23 -4.62 20.68
N ILE A 35 -27.60 -4.89 19.52
CA ILE A 35 -27.62 -6.22 18.88
C ILE A 35 -26.39 -7.06 19.18
N ALA A 36 -25.24 -6.44 19.44
CA ALA A 36 -23.95 -7.11 19.69
C ALA A 36 -23.02 -6.23 20.53
N PRO A 37 -23.34 -6.00 21.81
CA PRO A 37 -22.62 -5.04 22.67
C PRO A 37 -21.15 -5.38 22.90
N GLU A 38 -20.77 -6.65 22.83
CA GLU A 38 -19.39 -7.12 23.00
C GLU A 38 -18.54 -7.04 21.72
N MET A 39 -19.18 -6.80 20.56
CA MET A 39 -18.46 -6.73 19.29
C MET A 39 -17.93 -5.33 19.04
N PRO A 40 -16.62 -5.16 18.86
CA PRO A 40 -16.06 -3.83 18.57
C PRO A 40 -16.44 -3.37 17.15
N LEU A 41 -16.61 -2.05 17.01
CA LEU A 41 -16.64 -1.39 15.72
C LEU A 41 -15.20 -1.02 15.31
N MET A 42 -14.82 -1.28 14.07
CA MET A 42 -13.56 -0.83 13.50
C MET A 42 -13.82 0.19 12.38
N LEU A 43 -13.17 1.34 12.49
CA LEU A 43 -13.11 2.36 11.45
C LEU A 43 -11.71 2.38 10.86
N SER A 44 -11.59 2.23 9.53
CA SER A 44 -10.31 2.28 8.83
C SER A 44 -10.32 3.36 7.73
N PRO A 45 -10.17 4.64 8.10
CA PRO A 45 -10.18 5.73 7.15
C PRO A 45 -8.92 5.75 6.30
N PHE A 46 -9.03 6.40 5.16
CA PHE A 46 -7.90 6.87 4.39
C PHE A 46 -7.28 8.09 5.07
N MET A 47 -6.05 8.45 4.80
CA MET A 47 -5.52 9.71 5.31
C MET A 47 -5.78 10.84 4.31
N ASN A 48 -6.33 11.93 4.79
CA ASN A 48 -6.86 13.06 4.00
C ASN A 48 -5.75 13.92 3.35
N TYR A 49 -4.70 13.31 2.79
CA TYR A 49 -3.61 14.04 2.15
C TYR A 49 -3.99 14.64 0.77
N LYS A 50 -4.98 14.05 0.08
CA LYS A 50 -5.39 14.47 -1.28
C LYS A 50 -6.14 15.81 -1.30
N VAL A 51 -6.68 16.23 -0.18
CA VAL A 51 -7.45 17.48 -0.06
C VAL A 51 -6.65 18.61 0.59
N GLY A 52 -5.32 18.51 0.56
CA GLY A 52 -4.41 19.55 1.01
C GLY A 52 -4.18 19.58 2.51
N GLY A 53 -4.66 18.59 3.25
CA GLY A 53 -4.39 18.45 4.67
C GLY A 53 -2.93 18.03 4.93
N ASN A 54 -2.41 18.49 6.06
CA ASN A 54 -1.14 18.02 6.62
C ASN A 54 -1.40 17.11 7.83
N ALA A 55 -0.36 16.52 8.38
CA ALA A 55 -0.45 15.60 9.50
C ALA A 55 -1.11 16.22 10.76
N GLU A 56 -0.81 17.49 11.06
CA GLU A 56 -1.37 18.18 12.20
C GLU A 56 -2.87 18.46 12.03
N GLU A 57 -3.29 18.93 10.85
CA GLU A 57 -4.70 19.16 10.52
C GLU A 57 -5.50 17.86 10.53
N CYS A 58 -4.93 16.75 10.00
CA CYS A 58 -5.53 15.44 10.08
C CYS A 58 -5.75 15.00 11.54
N GLY A 59 -4.76 15.18 12.41
CA GLY A 59 -4.89 14.89 13.83
C GLY A 59 -5.96 15.74 14.51
N LYS A 60 -6.03 17.06 14.23
CA LYS A 60 -7.08 17.97 14.76
C LYS A 60 -8.47 17.55 14.29
N MET A 61 -8.63 17.23 13.01
CA MET A 61 -9.87 16.75 12.43
C MET A 61 -10.40 15.52 13.19
N TRP A 62 -9.56 14.49 13.35
CA TRP A 62 -9.96 13.29 14.07
C TRP A 62 -10.22 13.54 15.55
N THR A 63 -9.48 14.43 16.19
CA THR A 63 -9.78 14.87 17.57
C THR A 63 -11.20 15.43 17.67
N ASN A 64 -11.63 16.29 16.73
CA ASN A 64 -12.97 16.86 16.70
C ASN A 64 -14.05 15.78 16.44
N VAL A 65 -13.79 14.82 15.55
CA VAL A 65 -14.72 13.70 15.31
C VAL A 65 -14.84 12.85 16.58
N PHE A 66 -13.73 12.49 17.22
CA PHE A 66 -13.74 11.67 18.44
C PHE A 66 -14.46 12.36 19.62
N ALA A 67 -14.35 13.67 19.71
CA ALA A 67 -15.07 14.43 20.74
C ALA A 67 -16.59 14.35 20.61
N GLN A 68 -17.10 14.13 19.39
CA GLN A 68 -18.52 14.07 19.06
C GLN A 68 -19.05 12.62 18.90
N THR A 69 -18.17 11.62 18.94
CA THR A 69 -18.54 10.22 18.70
C THR A 69 -18.50 9.41 19.98
N ASP A 70 -19.51 8.57 20.22
CA ASP A 70 -19.66 7.72 21.40
C ASP A 70 -18.92 6.38 21.26
N PHE A 71 -17.67 6.41 20.81
CA PHE A 71 -16.84 5.21 20.77
C PHE A 71 -16.77 4.52 22.12
N ARG A 72 -16.97 3.23 22.11
CA ARG A 72 -16.95 2.37 23.29
C ARG A 72 -15.52 1.91 23.60
N PRO A 73 -15.21 1.61 24.85
CA PRO A 73 -13.97 0.93 25.19
C PRO A 73 -13.83 -0.37 24.37
N GLY A 74 -12.75 -0.48 23.60
CA GLY A 74 -12.51 -1.63 22.72
C GLY A 74 -12.80 -1.39 21.25
N ASP A 75 -13.55 -0.39 20.87
CA ASP A 75 -13.68 0.02 19.47
C ASP A 75 -12.30 0.41 18.90
N ILE A 76 -12.14 0.32 17.57
CA ILE A 76 -10.84 0.35 16.91
C ILE A 76 -10.80 1.45 15.86
N PHE A 77 -9.81 2.31 15.95
CA PHE A 77 -9.43 3.24 14.89
C PHE A 77 -8.16 2.70 14.21
N ALA A 78 -8.26 2.32 12.93
CA ALA A 78 -7.22 1.65 12.17
C ALA A 78 -6.96 2.35 10.83
N PRO A 79 -6.40 3.58 10.80
CA PRO A 79 -6.17 4.31 9.56
C PRO A 79 -5.23 3.54 8.63
N GLN A 80 -5.51 3.63 7.33
CA GLN A 80 -4.64 3.17 6.27
C GLN A 80 -3.38 4.04 6.22
N ASP A 81 -2.22 3.46 5.94
CA ASP A 81 -0.95 4.20 5.91
C ASP A 81 -0.74 4.99 4.61
N CYS A 82 -1.55 4.76 3.59
CA CYS A 82 -1.57 5.48 2.31
C CYS A 82 -0.25 5.49 1.54
N VAL A 83 0.70 4.64 1.88
CA VAL A 83 1.97 4.53 1.15
C VAL A 83 1.80 3.73 -0.14
N GLY A 84 1.02 2.66 -0.09
CA GLY A 84 0.68 1.87 -1.27
C GLY A 84 -0.15 2.64 -2.28
N ALA A 85 -1.06 3.47 -1.81
CA ALA A 85 -1.87 4.38 -2.62
C ALA A 85 -1.08 5.58 -3.19
N GLY A 86 0.18 5.76 -2.78
CA GLY A 86 1.06 6.82 -3.27
C GLY A 86 0.77 8.21 -2.70
N GLY A 87 0.11 8.27 -1.55
CA GLY A 87 -0.23 9.54 -0.89
C GLY A 87 0.78 9.97 0.15
N LEU A 88 1.27 9.02 0.91
CA LEU A 88 2.35 9.23 1.86
C LEU A 88 3.59 8.45 1.41
N ASN A 89 4.70 8.71 2.05
CA ASN A 89 5.96 8.00 1.85
C ASN A 89 6.61 7.66 3.20
N LEU A 90 7.67 6.89 3.18
CA LEU A 90 8.34 6.45 4.39
C LEU A 90 8.91 7.62 5.22
N ASP A 91 9.26 8.74 4.59
CA ASP A 91 9.90 9.87 5.27
C ASP A 91 8.91 10.69 6.09
N ASN A 92 7.63 10.75 5.68
CA ASN A 92 6.60 11.54 6.36
C ASN A 92 5.57 10.69 7.15
N LEU A 93 5.55 9.38 6.99
CA LEU A 93 4.56 8.48 7.60
C LEU A 93 4.52 8.59 9.14
N TRP A 94 5.68 8.73 9.78
CA TRP A 94 5.80 8.86 11.23
C TRP A 94 5.07 10.09 11.78
N GLU A 95 5.07 11.19 11.04
CA GLU A 95 4.43 12.45 11.45
C GLU A 95 2.90 12.29 11.51
N TRP A 96 2.32 11.63 10.51
CA TRP A 96 0.88 11.35 10.45
C TRP A 96 0.44 10.44 11.58
N PHE A 97 1.12 9.32 11.80
CA PHE A 97 0.79 8.41 12.90
C PHE A 97 1.02 9.03 14.29
N SER A 98 2.01 9.90 14.44
CA SER A 98 2.23 10.65 15.68
C SER A 98 1.05 11.58 16.01
N ASN A 99 0.52 12.31 15.02
CA ASN A 99 -0.62 13.21 15.22
C ASN A 99 -1.93 12.44 15.42
N LEU A 100 -2.14 11.33 14.70
CA LEU A 100 -3.28 10.45 14.93
C LEU A 100 -3.25 9.78 16.32
N LYS A 101 -2.06 9.42 16.83
CA LYS A 101 -1.93 8.93 18.21
C LYS A 101 -2.38 9.95 19.24
N LYS A 102 -2.01 11.24 19.04
CA LYS A 102 -2.48 12.33 19.91
C LYS A 102 -4.01 12.41 19.87
N ALA A 103 -4.61 12.32 18.69
CA ALA A 103 -6.06 12.35 18.53
C ALA A 103 -6.74 11.17 19.25
N VAL A 104 -6.27 9.93 19.04
CA VAL A 104 -6.83 8.75 19.70
C VAL A 104 -6.71 8.83 21.21
N ASN A 105 -5.63 9.37 21.74
CA ASN A 105 -5.44 9.53 23.19
C ASN A 105 -6.46 10.48 23.84
N THR A 106 -7.20 11.29 23.06
CA THR A 106 -8.31 12.11 23.59
C THR A 106 -9.58 11.31 23.86
N LYS A 107 -9.67 10.06 23.33
CA LYS A 107 -10.84 9.18 23.50
C LYS A 107 -10.47 7.94 24.34
N PRO A 108 -10.78 7.92 25.63
CA PRO A 108 -10.46 6.82 26.53
C PRO A 108 -11.03 5.48 26.02
N GLY A 109 -10.21 4.43 25.99
CA GLY A 109 -10.62 3.09 25.59
C GLY A 109 -10.65 2.81 24.10
N LEU A 110 -10.56 3.82 23.22
CA LEU A 110 -10.43 3.63 21.79
C LEU A 110 -9.06 3.02 21.49
N LYS A 111 -9.05 1.90 20.74
CA LYS A 111 -7.82 1.23 20.33
C LYS A 111 -7.28 1.85 19.07
N PHE A 112 -5.96 2.07 19.03
CA PHE A 112 -5.26 2.56 17.85
C PHE A 112 -4.51 1.42 17.16
N TRP A 113 -4.93 1.06 15.95
CA TRP A 113 -4.26 0.09 15.08
C TRP A 113 -3.74 0.78 13.83
N GLY A 114 -2.82 0.13 13.11
CA GLY A 114 -2.36 0.58 11.80
C GLY A 114 -2.82 -0.38 10.71
N ASN A 115 -3.36 0.11 9.60
CA ASN A 115 -3.69 -0.67 8.42
C ASN A 115 -2.64 -0.39 7.34
N VAL A 116 -1.68 -1.30 7.19
CA VAL A 116 -0.52 -1.14 6.30
C VAL A 116 -0.84 -1.63 4.90
N GLU A 117 -0.61 -0.80 3.90
CA GLU A 117 -0.84 -1.11 2.49
C GLU A 117 0.32 -1.89 1.89
N THR A 118 0.06 -3.16 1.54
CA THR A 118 1.07 -4.08 0.99
C THR A 118 1.08 -4.13 -0.55
N PHE A 119 0.59 -3.08 -1.20
CA PHE A 119 0.48 -2.96 -2.66
C PHE A 119 1.15 -1.68 -3.18
N ASP A 120 1.33 -1.62 -4.49
CA ASP A 120 1.69 -0.41 -5.23
C ASP A 120 0.55 -0.09 -6.21
N GLN A 121 -0.26 0.92 -5.89
CA GLN A 121 -1.45 1.27 -6.66
C GLN A 121 -1.13 1.72 -8.08
N ARG A 122 0.04 2.34 -8.31
CA ARG A 122 0.44 2.82 -9.63
C ARG A 122 0.47 1.70 -10.67
N PHE A 123 0.86 0.49 -10.24
CA PHE A 123 1.02 -0.67 -11.13
C PHE A 123 0.12 -1.86 -10.75
N TRP A 124 -0.64 -1.73 -9.64
CA TRP A 124 -1.45 -2.82 -9.06
C TRP A 124 -0.64 -4.09 -8.80
N THR A 125 0.57 -3.90 -8.30
CA THR A 125 1.48 -4.98 -7.89
C THR A 125 1.57 -5.07 -6.37
N SER A 126 2.12 -6.19 -5.88
CA SER A 126 2.56 -6.27 -4.48
C SER A 126 3.68 -5.27 -4.23
N ALA A 127 3.73 -4.72 -3.02
CA ALA A 127 4.83 -3.87 -2.61
C ALA A 127 6.12 -4.68 -2.46
N PRO A 128 7.29 -4.11 -2.76
CA PRO A 128 8.56 -4.70 -2.35
C PRO A 128 8.57 -4.96 -0.85
N LEU A 129 8.99 -6.16 -0.40
CA LEU A 129 8.93 -6.50 1.02
C LEU A 129 9.79 -5.61 1.92
N GLU A 130 10.88 -5.03 1.39
CA GLU A 130 11.68 -4.04 2.11
C GLU A 130 10.89 -2.76 2.42
N ARG A 131 10.00 -2.33 1.49
CA ARG A 131 9.09 -1.21 1.76
C ARG A 131 8.07 -1.57 2.82
N VAL A 132 7.45 -2.76 2.73
CA VAL A 132 6.46 -3.24 3.70
C VAL A 132 7.07 -3.34 5.10
N GLN A 133 8.29 -3.87 5.22
CA GLN A 133 9.01 -3.93 6.49
C GLN A 133 9.15 -2.54 7.10
N LYS A 134 9.64 -1.57 6.33
CA LYS A 134 9.84 -0.19 6.82
C LYS A 134 8.53 0.48 7.23
N GLN A 135 7.45 0.27 6.47
CA GLN A 135 6.11 0.74 6.85
C GLN A 135 5.68 0.18 8.21
N LEU A 136 5.79 -1.14 8.38
CA LEU A 136 5.45 -1.83 9.63
C LEU A 136 6.29 -1.34 10.80
N GLU A 137 7.61 -1.17 10.63
CA GLU A 137 8.53 -0.65 11.66
C GLU A 137 8.14 0.77 12.10
N ILE A 138 7.86 1.67 11.16
CA ILE A 138 7.46 3.05 11.47
C ILE A 138 6.11 3.06 12.21
N VAL A 139 5.10 2.40 11.65
CA VAL A 139 3.73 2.42 12.20
C VAL A 139 3.67 1.76 13.57
N ASN A 140 4.39 0.65 13.77
CA ASN A 140 4.43 -0.08 15.05
C ASN A 140 4.89 0.77 16.25
N GLY A 141 5.67 1.84 16.00
CA GLY A 141 6.07 2.77 17.04
C GLY A 141 4.91 3.59 17.65
N TYR A 142 3.75 3.61 17.01
CA TYR A 142 2.62 4.45 17.39
C TYR A 142 1.37 3.64 17.81
N VAL A 143 1.18 2.44 17.28
CA VAL A 143 -0.06 1.69 17.38
C VAL A 143 0.07 0.48 18.31
N GLY A 144 -1.07 -0.03 18.78
CA GLY A 144 -1.11 -1.23 19.63
C GLY A 144 -1.21 -2.53 18.83
N ASN A 145 -1.58 -2.46 17.55
CA ASN A 145 -1.67 -3.63 16.67
C ASN A 145 -1.57 -3.21 15.20
N LEU A 146 -1.21 -4.15 14.35
CA LEU A 146 -1.06 -3.96 12.91
C LEU A 146 -1.95 -4.93 12.15
N ILE A 147 -2.63 -4.42 11.15
CA ILE A 147 -3.32 -5.20 10.11
C ILE A 147 -2.77 -4.75 8.75
N CYS A 148 -3.05 -5.49 7.70
CA CYS A 148 -2.61 -5.13 6.36
C CYS A 148 -3.72 -5.26 5.32
N PHE A 149 -3.69 -4.41 4.35
CA PHE A 149 -4.48 -4.53 3.13
C PHE A 149 -3.54 -4.87 1.95
N ALA A 150 -3.63 -6.10 1.40
CA ALA A 150 -4.42 -7.18 1.91
C ALA A 150 -3.71 -8.51 1.57
N TYR A 151 -3.64 -9.40 2.51
CA TYR A 151 -2.96 -10.69 2.32
C TYR A 151 -3.46 -11.43 1.09
N ASN A 152 -4.78 -11.55 0.91
CA ASN A 152 -5.37 -12.32 -0.19
C ASN A 152 -5.03 -11.77 -1.58
N HIS A 153 -4.81 -10.46 -1.71
CA HIS A 153 -4.58 -9.81 -2.99
C HIS A 153 -3.11 -9.63 -3.34
N TYR A 154 -2.23 -9.53 -2.32
CA TYR A 154 -0.85 -9.08 -2.55
C TYR A 154 0.23 -9.94 -1.88
N ASN A 155 -0.14 -10.89 -1.01
CA ASN A 155 0.83 -11.69 -0.27
C ASN A 155 0.57 -13.19 -0.32
N SER A 156 -0.62 -13.60 -0.75
CA SER A 156 -1.05 -15.00 -0.81
C SER A 156 -0.28 -15.79 -1.90
N PRO A 157 0.07 -17.06 -1.65
CA PRO A 157 0.74 -17.92 -2.63
C PRO A 157 -0.10 -18.20 -3.88
N PHE A 158 -1.40 -17.87 -3.84
CA PHE A 158 -2.30 -18.00 -4.99
C PHE A 158 -2.23 -16.83 -5.98
N VAL A 159 -1.59 -15.73 -5.60
CA VAL A 159 -1.55 -14.51 -6.43
C VAL A 159 -0.15 -13.97 -6.66
N VAL A 160 0.83 -14.35 -5.84
CA VAL A 160 2.21 -13.89 -5.98
C VAL A 160 3.16 -15.03 -6.30
N ASN A 161 4.35 -14.68 -6.76
CA ASN A 161 5.46 -15.63 -6.90
C ASN A 161 5.67 -16.39 -5.57
N PRO A 162 5.84 -17.72 -5.59
CA PRO A 162 6.16 -18.49 -4.39
C PRO A 162 7.35 -17.97 -3.58
N ALA A 163 8.37 -17.40 -4.23
CA ALA A 163 9.51 -16.79 -3.55
C ALA A 163 9.10 -15.54 -2.74
N TYR A 164 8.17 -14.72 -3.25
CA TYR A 164 7.61 -13.59 -2.53
C TYR A 164 6.87 -14.06 -1.27
N HIS A 165 5.99 -15.04 -1.43
CA HIS A 165 5.24 -15.59 -0.29
C HIS A 165 6.16 -16.19 0.77
N GLN A 166 7.19 -16.95 0.39
CA GLN A 166 8.14 -17.51 1.34
C GLN A 166 8.94 -16.43 2.08
N ALA A 167 9.38 -15.39 1.39
CA ALA A 167 10.07 -14.26 2.00
C ALA A 167 9.15 -13.49 2.97
N TYR A 168 7.88 -13.30 2.60
CA TYR A 168 6.87 -12.72 3.47
C TYR A 168 6.64 -13.57 4.74
N LEU A 169 6.48 -14.89 4.62
CA LEU A 169 6.35 -15.80 5.76
C LEU A 169 7.59 -15.82 6.66
N GLN A 170 8.80 -15.74 6.06
CA GLN A 170 10.03 -15.61 6.84
C GLN A 170 9.98 -14.35 7.70
N TYR A 171 9.65 -13.22 7.07
CA TYR A 171 9.53 -11.94 7.80
C TYR A 171 8.50 -12.02 8.93
N CYS A 172 7.32 -12.57 8.68
CA CYS A 172 6.29 -12.74 9.71
C CYS A 172 6.74 -13.60 10.91
N ARG A 173 7.61 -14.58 10.67
CA ARG A 173 8.10 -15.50 11.72
C ARG A 173 9.30 -14.99 12.49
N THR A 174 10.16 -14.24 11.81
CA THR A 174 11.50 -13.89 12.34
C THR A 174 11.73 -12.38 12.52
N GLY A 175 10.87 -11.54 11.96
CA GLY A 175 11.08 -10.10 11.86
C GLY A 175 12.16 -9.70 10.84
N CYS A 176 12.74 -10.66 10.11
CA CYS A 176 13.84 -10.42 9.19
C CYS A 176 13.51 -10.89 7.78
N LEU A 177 13.76 -10.04 6.79
CA LEU A 177 13.71 -10.43 5.39
C LEU A 177 14.90 -11.33 5.02
N PRO A 178 14.76 -12.21 3.99
CA PRO A 178 15.89 -12.96 3.47
C PRO A 178 16.95 -12.02 2.87
N ILE A 179 18.22 -12.40 3.02
CA ILE A 179 19.30 -11.74 2.30
C ILE A 179 19.23 -12.19 0.85
N MET A 180 19.11 -11.26 -0.06
CA MET A 180 19.05 -11.54 -1.51
C MET A 180 20.02 -10.63 -2.26
N ASP A 181 20.64 -11.18 -3.26
CA ASP A 181 21.49 -10.42 -4.17
C ASP A 181 20.66 -9.59 -5.16
N ILE A 182 21.30 -8.64 -5.81
CA ILE A 182 20.73 -7.93 -6.96
C ILE A 182 20.54 -8.97 -8.07
N PRO A 183 19.33 -9.05 -8.68
CA PRO A 183 19.08 -10.02 -9.74
C PRO A 183 19.93 -9.75 -11.00
N GLU A 184 20.19 -10.81 -11.76
CA GLU A 184 20.82 -10.64 -13.07
C GLU A 184 19.92 -9.84 -14.01
N LYS A 185 20.55 -9.01 -14.84
CA LYS A 185 19.84 -8.24 -15.87
C LYS A 185 19.21 -9.14 -16.93
N VAL A 186 18.16 -8.67 -17.61
CA VAL A 186 17.57 -9.37 -18.75
C VAL A 186 18.58 -9.56 -19.89
N LYS A 187 18.29 -10.54 -20.74
CA LYS A 187 19.04 -10.78 -21.99
C LYS A 187 18.17 -10.36 -23.17
N ASN A 188 18.80 -9.82 -24.22
CA ASN A 188 18.18 -9.53 -25.51
C ASN A 188 16.86 -8.73 -25.40
N ALA A 189 16.91 -7.54 -24.79
CA ALA A 189 15.78 -6.62 -24.83
C ALA A 189 15.67 -5.99 -26.23
N ALA A 190 14.47 -5.99 -26.78
CA ALA A 190 14.19 -5.48 -28.12
C ALA A 190 12.90 -4.65 -28.17
N VAL A 191 12.84 -3.74 -29.12
CA VAL A 191 11.65 -2.92 -29.41
C VAL A 191 11.17 -3.11 -30.83
N ARG A 192 9.87 -3.05 -31.05
CA ARG A 192 9.28 -3.00 -32.38
C ARG A 192 8.00 -2.17 -32.39
N LYS A 193 7.77 -1.48 -33.51
CA LYS A 193 6.49 -0.81 -33.73
C LYS A 193 5.41 -1.86 -34.02
N VAL A 194 4.28 -1.72 -33.32
CA VAL A 194 3.08 -2.56 -33.51
C VAL A 194 1.86 -1.66 -33.73
N ALA A 195 0.71 -2.24 -34.09
CA ALA A 195 -0.51 -1.47 -34.37
C ALA A 195 -1.01 -0.63 -33.18
N LYS A 196 -0.69 -1.05 -31.94
CA LYS A 196 -1.16 -0.41 -30.69
C LYS A 196 -0.06 0.40 -29.97
N GLY A 197 1.06 0.72 -30.60
CA GLY A 197 2.16 1.46 -29.98
C GLY A 197 3.51 0.80 -30.18
N ILE A 198 4.34 0.78 -29.14
CA ILE A 198 5.66 0.15 -29.13
C ILE A 198 5.64 -1.09 -28.26
N GLU A 199 5.99 -2.22 -28.83
CA GLU A 199 6.22 -3.46 -28.07
C GLU A 199 7.66 -3.51 -27.61
N VAL A 200 7.86 -3.67 -26.30
CA VAL A 200 9.14 -3.97 -25.67
C VAL A 200 9.14 -5.46 -25.31
N SER A 201 10.18 -6.20 -25.68
CA SER A 201 10.28 -7.64 -25.41
C SER A 201 11.64 -8.00 -24.82
N TRP A 202 11.73 -9.11 -24.08
CA TRP A 202 12.97 -9.61 -23.49
C TRP A 202 12.94 -11.11 -23.25
N ILE A 203 14.10 -11.69 -23.00
CA ILE A 203 14.21 -13.08 -22.55
C ILE A 203 14.12 -13.08 -21.02
N PRO A 204 13.10 -13.75 -20.44
CA PRO A 204 12.92 -13.80 -18.98
C PRO A 204 14.06 -14.50 -18.26
N ASN A 205 14.31 -14.06 -17.02
CA ASN A 205 15.22 -14.72 -16.09
C ASN A 205 14.58 -15.95 -15.44
N GLU A 206 15.37 -16.80 -14.79
CA GLU A 206 14.84 -17.90 -14.00
C GLU A 206 13.97 -17.41 -12.84
N MET A 207 12.84 -18.07 -12.59
CA MET A 207 11.78 -17.63 -11.69
C MET A 207 12.17 -17.51 -10.21
N LYS A 208 13.15 -18.32 -9.76
CA LYS A 208 13.50 -18.37 -8.32
C LYS A 208 14.00 -17.06 -7.72
N ALA A 209 14.63 -16.22 -8.49
CA ALA A 209 15.24 -14.98 -8.03
C ALA A 209 14.44 -13.71 -8.41
N VAL A 210 13.43 -13.85 -9.26
CA VAL A 210 12.73 -12.73 -9.92
C VAL A 210 11.31 -12.61 -9.42
N ASP A 211 10.89 -11.41 -9.06
CA ASP A 211 9.49 -11.09 -8.78
C ASP A 211 8.81 -10.38 -9.95
N GLY A 212 9.58 -9.70 -10.79
CA GLY A 212 9.05 -9.04 -11.98
C GLY A 212 10.05 -8.19 -12.75
N TYR A 213 9.49 -7.37 -13.64
CA TYR A 213 10.24 -6.53 -14.57
C TYR A 213 9.74 -5.09 -14.50
N SER A 214 10.68 -4.15 -14.49
CA SER A 214 10.44 -2.71 -14.59
C SER A 214 10.74 -2.24 -16.01
N ILE A 215 9.80 -1.53 -16.62
CA ILE A 215 9.92 -0.96 -17.96
C ILE A 215 10.08 0.54 -17.84
N TYR A 216 11.11 1.06 -18.46
CA TYR A 216 11.43 2.47 -18.49
C TYR A 216 11.29 3.00 -19.91
N ARG A 217 10.76 4.22 -20.05
CA ARG A 217 10.74 5.03 -21.26
C ARG A 217 11.45 6.35 -20.97
N ASP A 218 12.49 6.66 -21.75
CA ASP A 218 13.30 7.88 -21.59
C ASP A 218 13.80 8.08 -20.14
N GLY A 219 14.22 6.98 -19.50
CA GLY A 219 14.70 6.95 -18.13
C GLY A 219 13.61 6.94 -17.04
N GLN A 220 12.34 7.15 -17.39
CA GLN A 220 11.22 7.16 -16.45
C GLN A 220 10.57 5.78 -16.37
N LEU A 221 10.30 5.31 -15.16
CA LEU A 221 9.56 4.07 -14.92
C LEU A 221 8.10 4.25 -15.37
N ILE A 222 7.66 3.46 -16.37
CA ILE A 222 6.30 3.51 -16.90
C ILE A 222 5.45 2.29 -16.53
N MET A 223 6.08 1.13 -16.23
CA MET A 223 5.35 -0.09 -15.89
C MET A 223 6.18 -0.99 -15.00
N LYS A 224 5.52 -1.67 -14.05
CA LYS A 224 6.02 -2.85 -13.36
C LYS A 224 5.14 -4.06 -13.69
N LEU A 225 5.74 -5.12 -14.16
CA LEU A 225 5.07 -6.38 -14.48
C LEU A 225 5.49 -7.42 -13.46
N GLN A 226 4.64 -7.70 -12.49
CA GLN A 226 4.90 -8.72 -11.48
C GLN A 226 4.58 -10.11 -12.01
N ILE A 227 5.37 -11.11 -11.60
CA ILE A 227 5.09 -12.50 -11.85
C ILE A 227 3.89 -12.94 -11.02
N ARG A 228 2.81 -13.31 -11.69
CA ARG A 228 1.58 -13.82 -11.09
C ARG A 228 1.19 -15.13 -11.77
N ASP A 229 0.53 -16.00 -11.02
CA ASP A 229 0.06 -17.31 -11.54
C ASP A 229 1.16 -18.13 -12.23
N GLY A 230 2.41 -17.97 -11.81
CA GLY A 230 3.57 -18.67 -12.39
C GLY A 230 3.96 -18.22 -13.81
N GLN A 231 3.32 -17.19 -14.35
CA GLN A 231 3.61 -16.68 -15.68
C GLN A 231 4.74 -15.64 -15.66
N LEU A 232 5.76 -15.84 -16.48
CA LEU A 232 6.86 -14.90 -16.68
C LEU A 232 6.48 -13.89 -17.77
N PRO A 233 6.33 -12.59 -17.44
CA PRO A 233 6.16 -11.55 -18.46
C PRO A 233 7.35 -11.53 -19.43
N ARG A 234 7.07 -11.39 -20.74
CA ARG A 234 8.05 -11.39 -21.81
C ARG A 234 7.95 -10.18 -22.72
N THR A 235 6.82 -9.51 -22.66
CA THR A 235 6.52 -8.35 -23.50
C THR A 235 5.66 -7.34 -22.75
N PHE A 236 5.79 -6.11 -23.17
CA PHE A 236 4.91 -4.99 -22.78
C PHE A 236 4.62 -4.13 -24.02
N VAL A 237 3.39 -3.66 -24.18
CA VAL A 237 3.04 -2.74 -25.26
C VAL A 237 2.73 -1.37 -24.66
N ASP A 238 3.57 -0.41 -24.98
CA ASP A 238 3.36 0.99 -24.60
C ASP A 238 2.49 1.68 -25.66
N ALA A 239 1.23 1.94 -25.36
CA ALA A 239 0.29 2.57 -26.27
C ALA A 239 0.59 4.06 -26.52
N GLU A 240 1.33 4.71 -25.62
CA GLU A 240 1.71 6.12 -25.72
C GLU A 240 3.12 6.30 -26.35
N GLY A 241 3.82 5.18 -26.56
CA GLY A 241 5.18 5.19 -27.05
C GLY A 241 5.31 5.52 -28.53
N THR A 242 6.45 6.10 -28.92
CA THR A 242 6.84 6.41 -30.28
C THR A 242 8.17 5.72 -30.63
N VAL A 243 8.52 5.71 -31.90
CA VAL A 243 9.81 5.14 -32.39
C VAL A 243 11.04 5.91 -31.91
N ASP A 244 10.86 7.14 -31.45
CA ASP A 244 11.96 7.99 -30.98
C ASP A 244 12.27 7.77 -29.49
N ASN A 245 11.39 7.06 -28.74
CA ASN A 245 11.62 6.83 -27.32
C ASN A 245 12.68 5.75 -27.08
N VAL A 246 13.45 5.94 -26.03
CA VAL A 246 14.44 4.97 -25.54
C VAL A 246 13.78 4.09 -24.46
N TYR A 247 13.79 2.79 -24.69
CA TYR A 247 13.27 1.82 -23.72
C TYR A 247 14.38 1.07 -23.03
N GLU A 248 14.16 0.81 -21.73
CA GLU A 248 15.05 0.00 -20.91
C GLU A 248 14.23 -0.96 -20.06
N VAL A 249 14.78 -2.15 -19.82
CA VAL A 249 14.17 -3.18 -18.98
C VAL A 249 15.11 -3.53 -17.84
N ALA A 250 14.59 -3.57 -16.61
CA ALA A 250 15.28 -4.08 -15.44
C ALA A 250 14.49 -5.22 -14.79
N VAL A 251 15.17 -6.06 -14.03
CA VAL A 251 14.60 -7.14 -13.23
C VAL A 251 14.53 -6.69 -11.78
N TYR A 252 13.46 -6.99 -11.06
CA TYR A 252 13.43 -6.81 -9.62
C TYR A 252 13.09 -8.09 -8.87
N ASN A 253 13.64 -8.22 -7.67
CA ASN A 253 13.38 -9.35 -6.79
C ASN A 253 12.30 -9.00 -5.74
N VAL A 254 11.89 -9.99 -4.95
CA VAL A 254 10.80 -9.88 -3.97
C VAL A 254 11.02 -8.86 -2.85
N ILE A 255 12.27 -8.52 -2.55
CA ILE A 255 12.57 -7.47 -1.55
C ILE A 255 12.69 -6.08 -2.18
N GLY A 256 12.70 -5.98 -3.52
CA GLY A 256 12.71 -4.73 -4.27
C GLY A 256 14.06 -4.32 -4.85
N LYS A 257 15.11 -5.14 -4.71
CA LYS A 257 16.39 -4.87 -5.39
C LYS A 257 16.24 -5.03 -6.89
N GLU A 258 16.76 -4.07 -7.64
CA GLU A 258 16.64 -4.02 -9.09
C GLU A 258 18.00 -4.19 -9.76
N SER A 259 18.01 -4.90 -10.88
CA SER A 259 19.20 -5.08 -11.71
C SER A 259 19.62 -3.80 -12.43
N ALA A 260 20.80 -3.81 -13.05
CA ALA A 260 21.13 -2.82 -14.06
C ALA A 260 20.10 -2.88 -15.20
N LYS A 261 19.73 -1.70 -15.70
CA LYS A 261 18.82 -1.56 -16.85
C LYS A 261 19.51 -2.02 -18.14
N VAL A 262 18.75 -2.67 -19.02
CA VAL A 262 19.19 -3.07 -20.35
C VAL A 262 18.40 -2.29 -21.37
N LYS A 263 19.09 -1.54 -22.21
CA LYS A 263 18.49 -0.83 -23.34
C LYS A 263 17.93 -1.84 -24.34
N ALA A 264 16.71 -1.61 -24.78
CA ALA A 264 16.08 -2.39 -25.82
C ALA A 264 16.45 -1.84 -27.20
N GLU A 265 16.82 -2.72 -28.13
CA GLU A 265 17.29 -2.40 -29.50
C GLU A 265 16.32 -2.89 -30.58
#